data_966e595ec8c3ac604b9e4c444a51b13d
#
_entry.id   966e595ec8c3ac604b9e4c444a51b13d
#
_cell.length_a   1.000
_cell.length_b   1.000
_cell.length_c   1.000
_cell.angle_alpha   90.00
_cell.angle_beta   90.00
_cell.angle_gamma   90.00
#
_symmetry.space_group_name_H-M   'P 1'
#
loop_
_entity.id
_entity.type
_entity.pdbx_description
1 polymer ?
#
loop_
_entity_poly.entity_id
_entity_poly.type
_entity_poly.pdbx_seq_one_letter_code
_entity_poly.pdbx_strand_id
1 'polypeptide(L)'
;MVSSEALACIIPTWKQRLSAHLKIARLDHSIKNIFVVPGIIVPLSLLRSSPPNLWRNLALGFLATTLVACSNYVINEVLDAPFDRLHPIKRDRPAARGLVSIPAAYVQWIAMMLVGVAIAWQISAKFAAVEVVLWLMGCVYNIRPFRTKDTVYLDVLTESINNPLRMLLGWYMVAPQLVPPVSLLCCYWMFGCYLMALKRFSELREFGSRVVAGSYRESFKHYTEQSLLQSVVFYASFAMLLFGAFIIRYRMELILSFPLVALTMCTYFNLAFVPQSSVQNPEKLYRESLLMIEVTLCVAVILVLLFLDIPWLATVFTPSIPVHTAP
;
A
#
# COMPACT_ATOMS: atom_id res chain seq x y z
N MET A 1 -21.19 20.85 -46.07
CA MET A 1 -22.15 19.95 -45.47
C MET A 1 -21.36 18.93 -44.68
N VAL A 2 -21.16 19.14 -43.41
CA VAL A 2 -20.54 18.17 -42.49
C VAL A 2 -21.70 17.33 -41.96
N SER A 3 -21.64 16.02 -42.19
CA SER A 3 -22.70 15.06 -41.89
C SER A 3 -23.06 15.07 -40.40
N SER A 4 -24.34 15.19 -40.11
CA SER A 4 -24.97 15.17 -38.77
C SER A 4 -24.94 13.81 -38.05
N GLU A 5 -24.08 12.88 -38.45
CA GLU A 5 -24.03 11.52 -37.91
C GLU A 5 -23.02 11.31 -36.76
N ALA A 6 -22.28 12.32 -36.31
CA ALA A 6 -21.14 12.12 -35.45
C ALA A 6 -21.40 12.30 -33.92
N LEU A 7 -22.63 12.44 -33.46
CA LEU A 7 -22.95 12.64 -32.04
C LEU A 7 -24.15 11.82 -31.56
N ALA A 8 -24.26 10.58 -32.00
CA ALA A 8 -25.07 9.62 -31.26
C ALA A 8 -24.36 9.32 -29.93
N CYS A 9 -24.74 10.02 -28.87
CA CYS A 9 -24.35 9.72 -27.49
C CYS A 9 -24.87 8.32 -27.19
N ILE A 10 -24.04 7.28 -27.38
CA ILE A 10 -24.42 5.88 -27.13
C ILE A 10 -24.73 5.78 -25.64
N ILE A 11 -26.01 5.84 -25.30
CA ILE A 11 -26.45 5.62 -23.92
C ILE A 11 -26.05 4.19 -23.53
N PRO A 12 -25.14 4.03 -22.56
CA PRO A 12 -24.63 2.71 -22.20
C PRO A 12 -25.77 1.81 -21.70
N THR A 13 -25.82 0.58 -22.19
CA THR A 13 -26.81 -0.43 -21.75
C THR A 13 -26.66 -0.72 -20.25
N TRP A 14 -27.70 -1.24 -19.61
CA TRP A 14 -27.65 -1.59 -18.20
C TRP A 14 -26.52 -2.58 -17.88
N LYS A 15 -26.25 -3.56 -18.78
CA LYS A 15 -25.12 -4.51 -18.64
C LYS A 15 -23.77 -3.81 -18.69
N GLN A 16 -23.59 -2.83 -19.57
CA GLN A 16 -22.37 -2.04 -19.64
C GLN A 16 -22.18 -1.20 -18.38
N ARG A 17 -23.24 -0.61 -17.84
CA ARG A 17 -23.20 0.14 -16.58
C ARG A 17 -22.84 -0.75 -15.40
N LEU A 18 -23.47 -1.92 -15.27
CA LEU A 18 -23.16 -2.88 -14.20
C LEU A 18 -21.71 -3.34 -14.28
N SER A 19 -21.23 -3.71 -15.47
CA SER A 19 -19.83 -4.06 -15.68
C SER A 19 -18.88 -2.90 -15.33
N ALA A 20 -19.25 -1.64 -15.65
CA ALA A 20 -18.47 -0.47 -15.30
C ALA A 20 -18.38 -0.27 -13.77
N HIS A 21 -19.51 -0.43 -13.05
CA HIS A 21 -19.54 -0.35 -11.59
C HIS A 21 -18.72 -1.45 -10.91
N LEU A 22 -18.68 -2.67 -11.44
CA LEU A 22 -17.79 -3.73 -10.96
C LEU A 22 -16.31 -3.39 -11.22
N LYS A 23 -16.01 -2.82 -12.40
CA LYS A 23 -14.63 -2.46 -12.76
C LYS A 23 -14.06 -1.32 -11.91
N ILE A 24 -14.85 -0.29 -11.54
CA ILE A 24 -14.37 0.81 -10.70
C ILE A 24 -14.05 0.37 -9.27
N ALA A 25 -14.60 -0.77 -8.79
CA ALA A 25 -14.22 -1.37 -7.52
C ALA A 25 -12.80 -1.97 -7.56
N ARG A 26 -12.24 -2.22 -8.76
CA ARG A 26 -10.85 -2.61 -8.99
C ARG A 26 -10.42 -3.81 -8.15
N LEU A 27 -11.20 -4.88 -8.19
CA LEU A 27 -10.90 -6.13 -7.48
C LEU A 27 -9.52 -6.71 -7.85
N ASP A 28 -9.01 -6.44 -9.05
CA ASP A 28 -7.66 -6.75 -9.51
C ASP A 28 -6.56 -6.13 -8.60
N HIS A 29 -6.84 -5.00 -7.97
CA HIS A 29 -5.94 -4.36 -7.02
C HIS A 29 -5.96 -4.99 -5.61
N SER A 30 -6.81 -5.99 -5.36
CA SER A 30 -6.84 -6.73 -4.09
C SER A 30 -5.54 -7.48 -3.80
N ILE A 31 -4.67 -7.68 -4.81
CA ILE A 31 -3.31 -8.17 -4.62
C ILE A 31 -2.51 -7.33 -3.62
N LYS A 32 -2.84 -6.04 -3.46
CA LYS A 32 -2.24 -5.18 -2.44
C LYS A 32 -2.56 -5.62 -1.00
N ASN A 33 -3.57 -6.49 -0.81
CA ASN A 33 -3.85 -7.07 0.50
C ASN A 33 -2.78 -8.07 0.94
N ILE A 34 -1.79 -8.40 0.09
CA ILE A 34 -0.58 -9.11 0.51
C ILE A 34 0.15 -8.37 1.64
N PHE A 35 0.01 -7.04 1.74
CA PHE A 35 0.55 -6.24 2.82
C PHE A 35 -0.11 -6.51 4.20
N VAL A 36 -1.20 -7.28 4.26
CA VAL A 36 -1.81 -7.81 5.48
C VAL A 36 -0.99 -8.96 6.06
N VAL A 37 -0.36 -9.76 5.19
CA VAL A 37 0.29 -11.03 5.53
C VAL A 37 1.40 -10.90 6.59
N PRO A 38 2.33 -9.92 6.54
CA PRO A 38 3.30 -9.73 7.62
C PRO A 38 2.64 -9.49 8.99
N GLY A 39 1.50 -8.78 9.02
CA GLY A 39 0.72 -8.58 10.23
C GLY A 39 0.10 -9.86 10.80
N ILE A 40 -0.05 -10.90 9.99
CA ILE A 40 -0.51 -12.24 10.44
C ILE A 40 0.69 -13.06 10.93
N ILE A 41 1.77 -13.09 10.15
CA ILE A 41 2.90 -13.99 10.40
C ILE A 41 3.69 -13.55 11.64
N VAL A 42 3.96 -12.24 11.80
CA VAL A 42 4.77 -11.75 12.91
C VAL A 42 4.14 -12.08 14.28
N PRO A 43 2.87 -11.80 14.57
CA PRO A 43 2.30 -12.18 15.85
C PRO A 43 2.25 -13.70 16.04
N LEU A 44 2.00 -14.51 15.01
CA LEU A 44 2.07 -15.97 15.10
C LEU A 44 3.46 -16.45 15.49
N SER A 45 4.52 -15.86 14.95
CA SER A 45 5.90 -16.21 15.28
C SER A 45 6.30 -15.79 16.70
N LEU A 46 5.84 -14.61 17.15
CA LEU A 46 6.15 -14.09 18.48
C LEU A 46 5.38 -14.81 19.60
N LEU A 47 4.12 -15.14 19.35
CA LEU A 47 3.26 -15.81 20.33
C LEU A 47 3.44 -17.34 20.32
N ARG A 48 3.94 -17.91 19.23
CA ARG A 48 4.07 -19.36 19.01
C ARG A 48 2.80 -20.15 19.29
N SER A 49 1.65 -19.50 19.10
CA SER A 49 0.32 -20.07 19.31
C SER A 49 -0.67 -19.53 18.30
N SER A 50 -1.64 -20.34 17.93
CA SER A 50 -2.72 -19.94 17.03
C SER A 50 -3.98 -19.65 17.82
N PRO A 51 -4.66 -18.51 17.62
CA PRO A 51 -5.95 -18.27 18.25
C PRO A 51 -7.01 -19.26 17.75
N PRO A 52 -8.00 -19.64 18.57
CA PRO A 52 -8.98 -20.67 18.22
C PRO A 52 -9.82 -20.31 16.97
N ASN A 53 -10.03 -19.03 16.72
CA ASN A 53 -10.84 -18.55 15.59
C ASN A 53 -10.00 -18.03 14.42
N LEU A 54 -8.73 -18.43 14.29
CA LEU A 54 -7.80 -17.90 13.29
C LEU A 54 -8.38 -17.92 11.87
N TRP A 55 -8.82 -19.08 11.39
CA TRP A 55 -9.31 -19.24 10.02
C TRP A 55 -10.56 -18.41 9.72
N ARG A 56 -11.48 -18.34 10.68
CA ARG A 56 -12.66 -17.46 10.60
C ARG A 56 -12.23 -15.99 10.50
N ASN A 57 -11.34 -15.55 11.38
CA ASN A 57 -10.87 -14.18 11.40
C ASN A 57 -10.10 -13.81 10.12
N LEU A 58 -9.31 -14.75 9.57
CA LEU A 58 -8.63 -14.54 8.28
C LEU A 58 -9.65 -14.37 7.16
N ALA A 59 -10.62 -15.29 7.03
CA ALA A 59 -11.62 -15.22 5.98
C ALA A 59 -12.45 -13.92 6.04
N LEU A 60 -12.99 -13.59 7.22
CA LEU A 60 -13.77 -12.37 7.42
C LEU A 60 -12.90 -11.11 7.27
N GLY A 61 -11.67 -11.15 7.77
CA GLY A 61 -10.75 -10.01 7.71
C GLY A 61 -10.32 -9.68 6.29
N PHE A 62 -9.93 -10.65 5.49
CA PHE A 62 -9.60 -10.41 4.08
C PHE A 62 -10.82 -9.92 3.29
N LEU A 63 -12.02 -10.44 3.56
CA LEU A 63 -13.25 -9.96 2.94
C LEU A 63 -13.53 -8.50 3.30
N ALA A 64 -13.50 -8.16 4.60
CA ALA A 64 -13.72 -6.80 5.09
C ALA A 64 -12.71 -5.81 4.49
N THR A 65 -11.42 -6.13 4.58
CA THR A 65 -10.33 -5.30 4.05
C THR A 65 -10.46 -5.10 2.53
N THR A 66 -10.86 -6.14 1.80
CA THR A 66 -11.10 -6.03 0.35
C THR A 66 -12.26 -5.08 0.06
N LEU A 67 -13.38 -5.18 0.78
CA LEU A 67 -14.54 -4.31 0.58
C LEU A 67 -14.18 -2.84 0.87
N VAL A 68 -13.50 -2.56 1.98
CA VAL A 68 -13.09 -1.20 2.36
C VAL A 68 -12.07 -0.64 1.38
N ALA A 69 -11.08 -1.42 0.97
CA ALA A 69 -10.10 -0.99 -0.03
C ALA A 69 -10.75 -0.70 -1.40
N CYS A 70 -11.67 -1.57 -1.85
CA CYS A 70 -12.42 -1.38 -3.09
C CYS A 70 -13.32 -0.14 -3.02
N SER A 71 -13.95 0.13 -1.87
CA SER A 71 -14.68 1.37 -1.61
C SER A 71 -13.80 2.60 -1.90
N ASN A 72 -12.57 2.64 -1.38
CA ASN A 72 -11.63 3.73 -1.66
C ASN A 72 -11.23 3.84 -3.13
N TYR A 73 -11.17 2.74 -3.88
CA TYR A 73 -10.93 2.80 -5.33
C TYR A 73 -12.11 3.36 -6.10
N VAL A 74 -13.35 3.06 -5.70
CA VAL A 74 -14.56 3.62 -6.31
C VAL A 74 -14.53 5.15 -6.26
N ILE A 75 -14.34 5.73 -5.06
CA ILE A 75 -14.33 7.19 -4.93
C ILE A 75 -13.13 7.84 -5.62
N ASN A 76 -11.97 7.18 -5.59
CA ASN A 76 -10.78 7.65 -6.29
C ASN A 76 -11.02 7.78 -7.80
N GLU A 77 -11.59 6.75 -8.44
CA GLU A 77 -11.80 6.76 -9.89
C GLU A 77 -12.87 7.76 -10.31
N VAL A 78 -13.92 7.94 -9.50
CA VAL A 78 -14.96 8.95 -9.73
C VAL A 78 -14.38 10.37 -9.68
N LEU A 79 -13.60 10.68 -8.64
CA LEU A 79 -13.04 12.01 -8.43
C LEU A 79 -11.87 12.33 -9.39
N ASP A 80 -11.19 11.29 -9.91
CA ASP A 80 -10.11 11.46 -10.87
C ASP A 80 -10.59 11.48 -12.33
N ALA A 81 -11.83 11.13 -12.62
CA ALA A 81 -12.37 11.05 -13.97
C ALA A 81 -12.09 12.30 -14.86
N PRO A 82 -12.19 13.56 -14.36
CA PRO A 82 -11.86 14.74 -15.17
C PRO A 82 -10.38 14.78 -15.58
N PHE A 83 -9.46 14.39 -14.73
CA PHE A 83 -8.02 14.35 -14.98
C PHE A 83 -7.63 13.14 -15.83
N ASP A 84 -8.24 12.00 -15.56
CA ASP A 84 -8.00 10.74 -16.28
C ASP A 84 -8.36 10.85 -17.77
N ARG A 85 -9.34 11.69 -18.14
CA ARG A 85 -9.69 11.98 -19.56
C ARG A 85 -8.53 12.55 -20.35
N LEU A 86 -7.63 13.27 -19.69
CA LEU A 86 -6.46 13.90 -20.32
C LEU A 86 -5.24 12.95 -20.36
N HIS A 87 -5.30 11.83 -19.64
CA HIS A 87 -4.18 10.92 -19.51
C HIS A 87 -4.14 9.90 -20.65
N PRO A 88 -2.97 9.63 -21.29
CA PRO A 88 -2.88 8.74 -22.44
C PRO A 88 -3.45 7.33 -22.23
N ILE A 89 -3.30 6.78 -21.03
CA ILE A 89 -3.74 5.40 -20.70
C ILE A 89 -5.02 5.40 -19.85
N LYS A 90 -5.14 6.31 -18.87
CA LYS A 90 -6.26 6.29 -17.91
C LYS A 90 -7.57 6.80 -18.48
N ARG A 91 -7.55 7.47 -19.66
CA ARG A 91 -8.76 7.91 -20.36
C ARG A 91 -9.75 6.78 -20.66
N ASP A 92 -9.25 5.53 -20.71
CA ASP A 92 -10.07 4.35 -20.99
C ASP A 92 -10.77 3.78 -19.74
N ARG A 93 -10.55 4.37 -18.56
CA ARG A 93 -11.24 3.98 -17.35
C ARG A 93 -12.75 4.22 -17.44
N PRO A 94 -13.59 3.35 -16.84
CA PRO A 94 -15.04 3.45 -16.92
C PRO A 94 -15.61 4.82 -16.50
N ALA A 95 -15.11 5.40 -15.41
CA ALA A 95 -15.57 6.73 -14.96
C ALA A 95 -15.13 7.85 -15.91
N ALA A 96 -13.92 7.82 -16.45
CA ALA A 96 -13.42 8.79 -17.43
C ALA A 96 -14.24 8.74 -18.73
N ARG A 97 -14.67 7.54 -19.16
CA ARG A 97 -15.52 7.31 -20.33
C ARG A 97 -17.01 7.65 -20.10
N GLY A 98 -17.41 8.05 -18.90
CA GLY A 98 -18.81 8.37 -18.59
C GLY A 98 -19.75 7.16 -18.52
N LEU A 99 -19.21 5.95 -18.35
CA LEU A 99 -20.00 4.70 -18.25
C LEU A 99 -20.59 4.47 -16.86
N VAL A 100 -20.17 5.25 -15.86
CA VAL A 100 -20.53 5.12 -14.45
C VAL A 100 -21.57 6.15 -14.08
N SER A 101 -22.65 5.73 -13.40
CA SER A 101 -23.59 6.64 -12.75
C SER A 101 -22.96 7.20 -11.47
N ILE A 102 -22.73 8.49 -11.42
CA ILE A 102 -22.10 9.15 -10.27
C ILE A 102 -22.89 8.94 -8.96
N PRO A 103 -24.23 9.14 -8.89
CA PRO A 103 -25.00 8.84 -7.68
C PRO A 103 -24.88 7.38 -7.24
N ALA A 104 -24.97 6.43 -8.18
CA ALA A 104 -24.82 5.02 -7.87
C ALA A 104 -23.41 4.67 -7.38
N ALA A 105 -22.39 5.32 -7.89
CA ALA A 105 -21.01 5.13 -7.41
C ALA A 105 -20.83 5.64 -5.96
N TYR A 106 -21.45 6.75 -5.58
CA TYR A 106 -21.44 7.21 -4.18
C TYR A 106 -22.17 6.23 -3.25
N VAL A 107 -23.33 5.69 -3.68
CA VAL A 107 -24.02 4.66 -2.90
C VAL A 107 -23.15 3.40 -2.78
N GLN A 108 -22.53 2.95 -3.89
CA GLN A 108 -21.62 1.82 -3.90
C GLN A 108 -20.45 2.04 -2.94
N TRP A 109 -19.82 3.21 -2.97
CA TRP A 109 -18.73 3.59 -2.08
C TRP A 109 -19.09 3.44 -0.60
N ILE A 110 -20.20 4.05 -0.18
CA ILE A 110 -20.64 4.01 1.23
C ILE A 110 -21.12 2.59 1.60
N ALA A 111 -21.89 1.91 0.75
CA ALA A 111 -22.38 0.58 1.04
C ALA A 111 -21.24 -0.43 1.24
N MET A 112 -20.21 -0.41 0.39
CA MET A 112 -19.05 -1.30 0.52
C MET A 112 -18.30 -1.03 1.83
N MET A 113 -18.14 0.23 2.22
CA MET A 113 -17.51 0.60 3.50
C MET A 113 -18.35 0.08 4.68
N LEU A 114 -19.65 0.35 4.70
CA LEU A 114 -20.52 -0.07 5.81
C LEU A 114 -20.56 -1.58 5.97
N VAL A 115 -20.69 -2.33 4.87
CA VAL A 115 -20.66 -3.80 4.90
C VAL A 115 -19.29 -4.32 5.37
N GLY A 116 -18.20 -3.74 4.87
CA GLY A 116 -16.84 -4.10 5.29
C GLY A 116 -16.63 -3.88 6.79
N VAL A 117 -17.03 -2.71 7.33
CA VAL A 117 -16.92 -2.40 8.76
C VAL A 117 -17.83 -3.28 9.62
N ALA A 118 -19.05 -3.59 9.14
CA ALA A 118 -19.95 -4.51 9.85
C ALA A 118 -19.38 -5.93 9.95
N ILE A 119 -18.70 -6.41 8.91
CA ILE A 119 -17.97 -7.70 8.95
C ILE A 119 -16.78 -7.57 9.90
N ALA A 120 -16.02 -6.49 9.82
CA ALA A 120 -14.85 -6.22 10.67
C ALA A 120 -15.20 -6.24 12.17
N TRP A 121 -16.35 -5.74 12.54
CA TRP A 121 -16.83 -5.72 13.93
C TRP A 121 -16.97 -7.13 14.52
N GLN A 122 -17.25 -8.15 13.70
CA GLN A 122 -17.35 -9.55 14.16
C GLN A 122 -15.99 -10.15 14.56
N ILE A 123 -14.87 -9.51 14.18
CA ILE A 123 -13.53 -9.92 14.59
C ILE A 123 -13.16 -9.22 15.89
N SER A 124 -13.15 -7.88 15.88
CA SER A 124 -12.94 -7.07 17.09
C SER A 124 -13.22 -5.58 16.80
N ALA A 125 -13.51 -4.81 17.85
CA ALA A 125 -13.66 -3.36 17.76
C ALA A 125 -12.38 -2.66 17.25
N LYS A 126 -11.19 -3.15 17.63
CA LYS A 126 -9.91 -2.61 17.14
C LYS A 126 -9.72 -2.84 15.65
N PHE A 127 -10.07 -4.04 15.17
CA PHE A 127 -10.03 -4.35 13.73
C PHE A 127 -10.97 -3.45 12.96
N ALA A 128 -12.23 -3.28 13.42
CA ALA A 128 -13.21 -2.39 12.80
C ALA A 128 -12.74 -0.92 12.82
N ALA A 129 -12.14 -0.45 13.90
CA ALA A 129 -11.59 0.89 13.98
C ALA A 129 -10.48 1.14 12.95
N VAL A 130 -9.59 0.16 12.73
CA VAL A 130 -8.54 0.26 11.71
C VAL A 130 -9.13 0.29 10.30
N GLU A 131 -10.19 -0.48 10.02
CA GLU A 131 -10.90 -0.41 8.73
C GLU A 131 -11.52 0.97 8.49
N VAL A 132 -12.11 1.58 9.52
CA VAL A 132 -12.60 2.95 9.43
C VAL A 132 -11.46 3.94 9.16
N VAL A 133 -10.31 3.79 9.83
CA VAL A 133 -9.13 4.63 9.56
C VAL A 133 -8.62 4.42 8.14
N LEU A 134 -8.58 3.19 7.63
CA LEU A 134 -8.19 2.89 6.25
C LEU A 134 -9.11 3.59 5.24
N TRP A 135 -10.41 3.58 5.49
CA TRP A 135 -11.38 4.30 4.66
C TRP A 135 -11.19 5.83 4.76
N LEU A 136 -11.03 6.37 5.97
CA LEU A 136 -10.77 7.80 6.18
C LEU A 136 -9.50 8.28 5.49
N MET A 137 -8.44 7.48 5.48
CA MET A 137 -7.21 7.82 4.75
C MET A 137 -7.46 7.89 3.24
N GLY A 138 -8.33 7.03 2.69
CA GLY A 138 -8.80 7.18 1.32
C GLY A 138 -9.56 8.48 1.06
N CYS A 139 -10.38 8.93 2.02
CA CYS A 139 -11.06 10.22 1.95
C CYS A 139 -10.06 11.39 1.98
N VAL A 140 -9.13 11.40 2.93
CA VAL A 140 -8.09 12.43 3.07
C VAL A 140 -7.24 12.53 1.80
N TYR A 141 -6.92 11.39 1.21
CA TYR A 141 -6.13 11.33 -0.03
C TYR A 141 -6.88 11.90 -1.24
N ASN A 142 -8.19 11.67 -1.36
CA ASN A 142 -8.96 11.93 -2.58
C ASN A 142 -9.87 13.16 -2.52
N ILE A 143 -10.41 13.51 -1.35
CA ILE A 143 -11.52 14.46 -1.20
C ILE A 143 -11.01 15.83 -0.76
N ARG A 144 -11.48 16.91 -1.40
CA ARG A 144 -11.24 18.30 -0.95
C ARG A 144 -11.97 18.56 0.39
N PRO A 145 -11.44 19.38 1.29
CA PRO A 145 -10.31 20.30 1.08
C PRO A 145 -8.91 19.66 1.22
N PHE A 146 -8.80 18.46 1.80
CA PHE A 146 -7.49 17.84 2.06
C PHE A 146 -6.80 17.41 0.77
N ARG A 147 -7.42 16.50 0.00
CA ARG A 147 -6.90 15.96 -1.27
C ARG A 147 -5.36 15.89 -1.31
N THR A 148 -4.78 15.22 -0.31
CA THR A 148 -3.32 15.21 -0.05
C THR A 148 -2.51 14.69 -1.23
N LYS A 149 -3.11 13.97 -2.17
CA LYS A 149 -2.45 13.53 -3.40
C LYS A 149 -1.96 14.67 -4.30
N ASP A 150 -2.47 15.88 -4.09
CA ASP A 150 -2.07 17.07 -4.83
C ASP A 150 -0.92 17.83 -4.15
N THR A 151 -0.57 17.46 -2.89
CA THR A 151 0.43 18.14 -2.09
C THR A 151 1.74 17.33 -2.04
N VAL A 152 2.87 18.03 -2.27
CA VAL A 152 4.22 17.45 -2.25
C VAL A 152 4.51 16.77 -0.91
N TYR A 153 5.13 15.61 -0.95
CA TYR A 153 5.42 14.69 0.15
C TYR A 153 4.18 14.11 0.85
N LEU A 154 3.08 14.88 1.01
CA LEU A 154 1.87 14.34 1.59
C LEU A 154 1.23 13.27 0.70
N ASP A 155 1.39 13.38 -0.63
CA ASP A 155 0.92 12.36 -1.57
C ASP A 155 1.63 11.00 -1.36
N VAL A 156 2.91 11.03 -0.98
CA VAL A 156 3.69 9.82 -0.64
C VAL A 156 3.32 9.32 0.76
N LEU A 157 3.30 10.20 1.76
CA LEU A 157 3.05 9.83 3.16
C LEU A 157 1.64 9.24 3.35
N THR A 158 0.61 9.88 2.78
CA THR A 158 -0.78 9.46 2.95
C THR A 158 -1.17 8.24 2.10
N GLU A 159 -0.57 8.06 0.92
CA GLU A 159 -0.76 6.81 0.16
C GLU A 159 -0.10 5.63 0.89
N SER A 160 1.11 5.85 1.42
CA SER A 160 1.90 4.80 2.05
C SER A 160 1.39 4.37 3.43
N ILE A 161 0.63 5.21 4.15
CA ILE A 161 0.02 4.85 5.45
C ILE A 161 -0.93 3.64 5.34
N ASN A 162 -1.44 3.38 4.15
CA ASN A 162 -2.25 2.21 3.89
C ASN A 162 -1.51 0.88 4.11
N ASN A 163 -0.17 0.87 4.03
CA ASN A 163 0.64 -0.33 4.27
C ASN A 163 0.65 -0.73 5.76
N PRO A 164 1.06 0.15 6.71
CA PRO A 164 0.97 -0.19 8.13
C PRO A 164 -0.47 -0.41 8.61
N LEU A 165 -1.48 0.24 8.01
CA LEU A 165 -2.88 -0.04 8.34
C LEU A 165 -3.26 -1.48 7.94
N ARG A 166 -2.85 -1.95 6.76
CA ARG A 166 -3.05 -3.35 6.36
C ARG A 166 -2.30 -4.32 7.27
N MET A 167 -1.08 -3.99 7.66
CA MET A 167 -0.34 -4.78 8.63
C MET A 167 -1.05 -4.84 9.98
N LEU A 168 -1.61 -3.72 10.47
CA LEU A 168 -2.44 -3.67 11.69
C LEU A 168 -3.67 -4.57 11.58
N LEU A 169 -4.34 -4.58 10.43
CA LEU A 169 -5.47 -5.47 10.17
C LEU A 169 -5.04 -6.94 10.30
N GLY A 170 -3.92 -7.33 9.67
CA GLY A 170 -3.36 -8.67 9.83
C GLY A 170 -3.07 -9.02 11.29
N TRP A 171 -2.47 -8.09 12.03
CA TRP A 171 -2.17 -8.24 13.45
C TRP A 171 -3.43 -8.52 14.29
N TYR A 172 -4.47 -7.72 14.08
CA TYR A 172 -5.71 -7.86 14.86
C TYR A 172 -6.59 -9.05 14.45
N MET A 173 -6.35 -9.67 13.29
CA MET A 173 -6.94 -10.98 12.97
C MET A 173 -6.40 -12.09 13.88
N VAL A 174 -5.12 -11.98 14.31
CA VAL A 174 -4.41 -12.98 15.11
C VAL A 174 -4.43 -12.62 16.59
N ALA A 175 -4.08 -11.39 16.94
CA ALA A 175 -3.84 -10.94 18.30
C ALA A 175 -4.61 -9.63 18.62
N PRO A 176 -5.95 -9.65 18.67
CA PRO A 176 -6.77 -8.44 18.83
C PRO A 176 -6.55 -7.73 20.17
N GLN A 177 -6.01 -8.42 21.18
CA GLN A 177 -5.76 -7.85 22.51
C GLN A 177 -4.41 -7.14 22.61
N LEU A 178 -3.44 -7.49 21.74
CA LEU A 178 -2.07 -6.97 21.82
C LEU A 178 -1.87 -5.77 20.90
N VAL A 179 -1.00 -4.87 21.34
CA VAL A 179 -0.55 -3.74 20.51
C VAL A 179 0.70 -4.18 19.74
N PRO A 180 0.74 -3.99 18.42
CA PRO A 180 1.92 -4.33 17.64
C PRO A 180 3.11 -3.43 17.98
N PRO A 181 4.35 -3.88 17.73
CA PRO A 181 5.54 -3.05 17.89
C PRO A 181 5.48 -1.79 17.03
N VAL A 182 5.55 -0.61 17.66
CA VAL A 182 5.47 0.67 16.94
C VAL A 182 6.63 0.83 15.96
N SER A 183 7.83 0.35 16.32
CA SER A 183 8.99 0.35 15.43
C SER A 183 8.72 -0.41 14.11
N LEU A 184 8.04 -1.56 14.20
CA LEU A 184 7.68 -2.34 13.02
C LEU A 184 6.62 -1.63 12.16
N LEU A 185 5.60 -1.03 12.76
CA LEU A 185 4.59 -0.27 12.04
C LEU A 185 5.18 0.93 11.31
N CYS A 186 6.01 1.71 12.01
CA CYS A 186 6.67 2.88 11.42
C CYS A 186 7.69 2.47 10.35
N CYS A 187 8.42 1.36 10.55
CA CYS A 187 9.29 0.77 9.52
C CYS A 187 8.48 0.46 8.26
N TYR A 188 7.34 -0.20 8.41
CA TYR A 188 6.48 -0.59 7.31
C TYR A 188 5.89 0.62 6.56
N TRP A 189 5.59 1.70 7.28
CA TRP A 189 5.19 2.97 6.69
C TRP A 189 6.32 3.61 5.88
N MET A 190 7.49 3.75 6.46
CA MET A 190 8.65 4.36 5.81
C MET A 190 9.12 3.54 4.60
N PHE A 191 9.08 2.22 4.70
CA PHE A 191 9.33 1.35 3.54
C PHE A 191 8.31 1.57 2.42
N GLY A 192 7.02 1.71 2.75
CA GLY A 192 5.99 2.11 1.79
C GLY A 192 6.25 3.47 1.15
N CYS A 193 6.73 4.45 1.94
CA CYS A 193 7.12 5.77 1.43
C CYS A 193 8.32 5.68 0.46
N TYR A 194 9.31 4.83 0.76
CA TYR A 194 10.43 4.56 -0.13
C TYR A 194 9.95 4.04 -1.50
N LEU A 195 9.08 3.02 -1.51
CA LEU A 195 8.53 2.47 -2.75
C LEU A 195 7.71 3.51 -3.52
N MET A 196 6.92 4.30 -2.82
CA MET A 196 6.07 5.33 -3.43
C MET A 196 6.88 6.51 -3.97
N ALA A 197 7.93 6.95 -3.27
CA ALA A 197 8.82 8.01 -3.74
C ALA A 197 9.56 7.60 -5.02
N LEU A 198 10.03 6.34 -5.11
CA LEU A 198 10.63 5.79 -6.33
C LEU A 198 9.62 5.71 -7.48
N LYS A 199 8.38 5.37 -7.19
CA LYS A 199 7.30 5.43 -8.19
C LYS A 199 7.13 6.84 -8.72
N ARG A 200 7.08 7.87 -7.85
CA ARG A 200 6.99 9.28 -8.27
C ARG A 200 8.20 9.72 -9.08
N PHE A 201 9.39 9.29 -8.68
CA PHE A 201 10.62 9.56 -9.40
C PHE A 201 10.59 8.98 -10.83
N SER A 202 10.22 7.71 -10.97
CA SER A 202 10.12 7.05 -12.27
C SER A 202 9.03 7.69 -13.15
N GLU A 203 7.85 8.02 -12.58
CA GLU A 203 6.77 8.72 -13.29
C GLU A 203 7.25 10.10 -13.78
N LEU A 204 7.92 10.91 -12.94
CA LEU A 204 8.41 12.24 -13.32
C LEU A 204 9.41 12.19 -14.47
N ARG A 205 10.32 11.22 -14.43
CA ARG A 205 11.31 11.03 -15.51
C ARG A 205 10.69 10.61 -16.83
N GLU A 206 9.68 9.74 -16.80
CA GLU A 206 8.99 9.27 -18.00
C GLU A 206 8.30 10.43 -18.74
N PHE A 207 7.70 11.38 -18.00
CA PHE A 207 7.09 12.54 -18.61
C PHE A 207 8.09 13.55 -19.20
N GLY A 208 9.36 13.52 -18.81
CA GLY A 208 10.44 14.38 -19.31
C GLY A 208 10.26 15.88 -19.05
N SER A 209 9.08 16.33 -18.65
CA SER A 209 8.75 17.72 -18.34
C SER A 209 7.79 17.85 -17.18
N ARG A 210 8.12 18.73 -16.21
CA ARG A 210 7.25 19.04 -15.07
C ARG A 210 5.91 19.64 -15.50
N VAL A 211 5.86 20.38 -16.58
CA VAL A 211 4.64 21.00 -17.09
C VAL A 211 3.67 19.89 -17.53
N VAL A 212 4.17 18.92 -18.29
CA VAL A 212 3.38 17.78 -18.72
C VAL A 212 2.98 16.89 -17.54
N ALA A 213 3.91 16.54 -16.67
CA ALA A 213 3.63 15.75 -15.47
C ALA A 213 2.62 16.46 -14.55
N GLY A 214 2.75 17.78 -14.37
CA GLY A 214 1.86 18.61 -13.57
C GLY A 214 0.43 18.73 -14.11
N SER A 215 0.19 18.50 -15.40
CA SER A 215 -1.17 18.43 -15.95
C SER A 215 -1.93 17.16 -15.49
N TYR A 216 -1.21 16.08 -15.17
CA TYR A 216 -1.79 14.82 -14.71
C TYR A 216 -1.87 14.71 -13.19
N ARG A 217 -0.92 15.38 -12.49
CA ARG A 217 -0.87 15.39 -11.03
C ARG A 217 -0.27 16.70 -10.52
N GLU A 218 -1.02 17.41 -9.70
CA GLU A 218 -0.64 18.74 -9.20
C GLU A 218 0.70 18.71 -8.45
N SER A 219 0.96 17.68 -7.62
CA SER A 219 2.21 17.56 -6.85
C SER A 219 3.47 17.54 -7.75
N PHE A 220 3.37 17.06 -8.99
CA PHE A 220 4.51 17.06 -9.93
C PHE A 220 4.97 18.45 -10.39
N LYS A 221 4.15 19.47 -10.24
CA LYS A 221 4.58 20.86 -10.53
C LYS A 221 5.73 21.32 -9.63
N HIS A 222 5.80 20.74 -8.43
CA HIS A 222 6.72 21.15 -7.37
C HIS A 222 7.85 20.14 -7.12
N TYR A 223 7.70 18.88 -7.54
CA TYR A 223 8.76 17.88 -7.41
C TYR A 223 9.92 18.15 -8.38
N THR A 224 11.13 17.81 -7.92
CA THR A 224 12.33 17.67 -8.74
C THR A 224 12.85 16.24 -8.59
N GLU A 225 13.63 15.75 -9.56
CA GLU A 225 14.32 14.47 -9.42
C GLU A 225 15.18 14.46 -8.14
N GLN A 226 15.90 15.55 -7.87
CA GLN A 226 16.72 15.68 -6.68
C GLN A 226 15.90 15.58 -5.39
N SER A 227 14.78 16.31 -5.27
CA SER A 227 13.94 16.28 -4.07
C SER A 227 13.32 14.90 -3.82
N LEU A 228 12.94 14.19 -4.89
CA LEU A 228 12.45 12.83 -4.79
C LEU A 228 13.54 11.85 -4.34
N LEU A 229 14.76 11.93 -4.91
CA LEU A 229 15.88 11.09 -4.48
C LEU A 229 16.29 11.36 -3.04
N GLN A 230 16.29 12.63 -2.59
CA GLN A 230 16.50 12.96 -1.19
C GLN A 230 15.48 12.32 -0.27
N SER A 231 14.18 12.35 -0.67
CA SER A 231 13.13 11.69 0.11
C SER A 231 13.26 10.16 0.10
N VAL A 232 13.71 9.55 -1.00
CA VAL A 232 14.01 8.11 -1.09
C VAL A 232 15.09 7.71 -0.08
N VAL A 233 16.21 8.46 -0.03
CA VAL A 233 17.28 8.21 0.94
C VAL A 233 16.78 8.38 2.38
N PHE A 234 16.01 9.43 2.65
CA PHE A 234 15.41 9.66 3.98
C PHE A 234 14.53 8.49 4.40
N TYR A 235 13.57 8.08 3.54
CA TYR A 235 12.64 7.00 3.87
C TYR A 235 13.35 5.65 4.01
N ALA A 236 14.32 5.34 3.15
CA ALA A 236 15.12 4.12 3.24
C ALA A 236 15.91 4.06 4.55
N SER A 237 16.63 5.12 4.89
CA SER A 237 17.43 5.20 6.12
C SER A 237 16.55 5.07 7.37
N PHE A 238 15.42 5.76 7.39
CA PHE A 238 14.51 5.72 8.54
C PHE A 238 13.81 4.35 8.66
N ALA A 239 13.43 3.71 7.54
CA ALA A 239 12.90 2.36 7.55
C ALA A 239 13.92 1.36 8.13
N MET A 240 15.18 1.42 7.71
CA MET A 240 16.22 0.52 8.20
C MET A 240 16.56 0.74 9.68
N LEU A 241 16.58 1.99 10.15
CA LEU A 241 16.73 2.31 11.59
C LEU A 241 15.61 1.67 12.41
N LEU A 242 14.37 1.83 12.00
CA LEU A 242 13.19 1.29 12.70
C LEU A 242 13.12 -0.24 12.62
N PHE A 243 13.56 -0.83 11.51
CA PHE A 243 13.68 -2.28 11.39
C PHE A 243 14.74 -2.82 12.34
N GLY A 244 15.90 -2.16 12.44
CA GLY A 244 16.93 -2.49 13.43
C GLY A 244 16.41 -2.42 14.86
N ALA A 245 15.66 -1.37 15.21
CA ALA A 245 15.02 -1.23 16.52
C ALA A 245 14.02 -2.37 16.82
N PHE A 246 13.27 -2.83 15.82
CA PHE A 246 12.40 -4.01 15.94
C PHE A 246 13.21 -5.29 16.16
N ILE A 247 14.23 -5.53 15.35
CA ILE A 247 15.09 -6.72 15.39
C ILE A 247 15.69 -6.89 16.78
N ILE A 248 16.36 -5.87 17.31
CA ILE A 248 17.05 -5.93 18.60
C ILE A 248 16.09 -6.25 19.74
N ARG A 249 14.85 -5.77 19.66
CA ARG A 249 13.89 -5.93 20.75
C ARG A 249 13.09 -7.23 20.69
N TYR A 250 12.81 -7.75 19.50
CA TYR A 250 11.84 -8.83 19.34
C TYR A 250 12.37 -10.09 18.67
N ARG A 251 13.23 -9.97 17.67
CA ARG A 251 13.74 -11.11 16.87
C ARG A 251 15.13 -10.81 16.30
N MET A 252 16.15 -11.04 17.13
CA MET A 252 17.57 -10.78 16.78
C MET A 252 18.01 -11.54 15.53
N GLU A 253 17.46 -12.72 15.32
CA GLU A 253 17.78 -13.58 14.17
C GLU A 253 17.56 -12.90 12.83
N LEU A 254 16.58 -11.97 12.74
CA LEU A 254 16.29 -11.23 11.52
C LEU A 254 17.45 -10.34 11.05
N ILE A 255 18.48 -10.09 11.90
CA ILE A 255 19.66 -9.32 11.48
C ILE A 255 20.37 -10.01 10.30
N LEU A 256 20.30 -11.34 10.22
CA LEU A 256 20.89 -12.11 9.13
C LEU A 256 20.18 -11.89 7.79
N SER A 257 18.94 -11.38 7.78
CA SER A 257 18.23 -11.03 6.55
C SER A 257 18.63 -9.64 6.00
N PHE A 258 19.31 -8.81 6.79
CA PHE A 258 19.57 -7.41 6.47
C PHE A 258 20.31 -7.20 5.14
N PRO A 259 21.39 -7.95 4.81
CA PRO A 259 22.07 -7.82 3.52
C PRO A 259 21.15 -8.09 2.33
N LEU A 260 20.27 -9.08 2.46
CA LEU A 260 19.34 -9.46 1.39
C LEU A 260 18.22 -8.42 1.24
N VAL A 261 17.71 -7.88 2.34
CA VAL A 261 16.75 -6.75 2.31
C VAL A 261 17.38 -5.54 1.63
N ALA A 262 18.63 -5.19 1.98
CA ALA A 262 19.34 -4.08 1.38
C ALA A 262 19.56 -4.30 -0.13
N LEU A 263 19.96 -5.52 -0.55
CA LEU A 263 20.13 -5.87 -1.96
C LEU A 263 18.82 -5.69 -2.73
N THR A 264 17.72 -6.24 -2.23
CA THR A 264 16.40 -6.11 -2.84
C THR A 264 15.97 -4.64 -2.99
N MET A 265 16.27 -3.81 -1.97
CA MET A 265 16.02 -2.38 -2.06
C MET A 265 16.87 -1.70 -3.15
N CYS A 266 18.15 -2.06 -3.27
CA CYS A 266 19.03 -1.54 -4.33
C CYS A 266 18.54 -1.96 -5.73
N THR A 267 18.11 -3.20 -5.90
CA THR A 267 17.54 -3.67 -7.18
C THR A 267 16.28 -2.90 -7.53
N TYR A 268 15.36 -2.71 -6.58
CA TYR A 268 14.15 -1.91 -6.79
C TYR A 268 14.48 -0.43 -7.11
N PHE A 269 15.48 0.14 -6.44
CA PHE A 269 15.97 1.49 -6.72
C PHE A 269 16.48 1.60 -8.16
N ASN A 270 17.32 0.66 -8.61
CA ASN A 270 17.84 0.65 -9.98
C ASN A 270 16.73 0.56 -11.04
N LEU A 271 15.69 -0.23 -10.78
CA LEU A 271 14.54 -0.32 -11.68
C LEU A 271 13.84 1.01 -11.90
N ALA A 272 13.86 1.92 -10.92
CA ALA A 272 13.22 3.24 -11.07
C ALA A 272 13.89 4.14 -12.13
N PHE A 273 15.13 3.82 -12.53
CA PHE A 273 15.86 4.55 -13.57
C PHE A 273 15.63 4.01 -14.99
N VAL A 274 15.03 2.83 -15.11
CA VAL A 274 14.76 2.21 -16.42
C VAL A 274 13.56 2.89 -17.08
N PRO A 275 13.63 3.24 -18.38
CA PRO A 275 12.47 3.73 -19.13
C PRO A 275 11.30 2.74 -19.08
N GLN A 276 10.08 3.24 -19.02
CA GLN A 276 8.85 2.41 -18.89
C GLN A 276 8.90 1.42 -17.72
N SER A 277 9.52 1.84 -16.63
CA SER A 277 9.77 1.00 -15.46
C SER A 277 8.52 0.34 -14.89
N SER A 278 8.66 -0.93 -14.49
CA SER A 278 7.65 -1.68 -13.73
C SER A 278 7.34 -1.07 -12.36
N VAL A 279 8.23 -0.21 -11.83
CA VAL A 279 8.01 0.56 -10.58
C VAL A 279 6.80 1.48 -10.68
N GLN A 280 6.47 1.99 -11.86
CA GLN A 280 5.27 2.82 -12.10
C GLN A 280 3.98 1.99 -11.98
N ASN A 281 4.05 0.70 -12.29
CA ASN A 281 2.92 -0.23 -12.30
C ASN A 281 3.25 -1.44 -11.42
N PRO A 282 3.10 -1.34 -10.08
CA PRO A 282 3.50 -2.40 -9.16
C PRO A 282 2.87 -3.77 -9.46
N GLU A 283 1.72 -3.79 -10.12
CA GLU A 283 1.05 -5.00 -10.60
C GLU A 283 1.80 -5.73 -11.72
N LYS A 284 2.84 -5.10 -12.31
CA LYS A 284 3.69 -5.68 -13.35
C LYS A 284 5.09 -6.09 -12.84
N LEU A 285 5.39 -5.86 -11.56
CA LEU A 285 6.70 -6.19 -10.97
C LEU A 285 7.05 -7.68 -11.08
N TYR A 286 6.06 -8.56 -11.20
CA TYR A 286 6.29 -9.99 -11.44
C TYR A 286 7.07 -10.29 -12.73
N ARG A 287 7.21 -9.32 -13.64
CA ARG A 287 8.00 -9.45 -14.87
C ARG A 287 9.50 -9.27 -14.66
N GLU A 288 9.88 -8.65 -13.54
CA GLU A 288 11.27 -8.39 -13.17
C GLU A 288 11.85 -9.62 -12.46
N SER A 289 12.41 -10.54 -13.23
CA SER A 289 12.84 -11.86 -12.75
C SER A 289 13.86 -11.77 -11.61
N LEU A 290 14.87 -10.90 -11.73
CA LEU A 290 15.88 -10.69 -10.68
C LEU A 290 15.23 -10.22 -9.37
N LEU A 291 14.40 -9.18 -9.43
CA LEU A 291 13.69 -8.67 -8.26
C LEU A 291 12.82 -9.75 -7.63
N MET A 292 12.11 -10.53 -8.45
CA MET A 292 11.23 -11.60 -7.94
C MET A 292 12.00 -12.71 -7.24
N ILE A 293 13.19 -13.08 -7.76
CA ILE A 293 14.08 -14.05 -7.11
C ILE A 293 14.54 -13.49 -5.75
N GLU A 294 15.04 -12.26 -5.73
CA GLU A 294 15.51 -11.61 -4.49
C GLU A 294 14.39 -11.47 -3.45
N VAL A 295 13.20 -11.02 -3.86
CA VAL A 295 12.04 -10.90 -2.97
C VAL A 295 11.63 -12.27 -2.42
N THR A 296 11.57 -13.30 -3.28
CA THR A 296 11.19 -14.64 -2.85
C THR A 296 12.20 -15.22 -1.86
N LEU A 297 13.48 -15.06 -2.14
CA LEU A 297 14.55 -15.48 -1.23
C LEU A 297 14.51 -14.70 0.08
N CYS A 298 14.33 -13.38 0.02
CA CYS A 298 14.22 -12.52 1.18
C CYS A 298 13.05 -12.94 2.08
N VAL A 299 11.87 -13.15 1.50
CA VAL A 299 10.68 -13.62 2.22
C VAL A 299 10.93 -14.99 2.85
N ALA A 300 11.52 -15.94 2.10
CA ALA A 300 11.83 -17.28 2.60
C ALA A 300 12.80 -17.21 3.80
N VAL A 301 13.88 -16.43 3.70
CA VAL A 301 14.86 -16.25 4.77
C VAL A 301 14.19 -15.59 5.99
N ILE A 302 13.41 -14.53 5.81
CA ILE A 302 12.69 -13.87 6.91
C ILE A 302 11.73 -14.86 7.59
N LEU A 303 10.98 -15.66 6.83
CA LEU A 303 10.05 -16.64 7.38
C LEU A 303 10.80 -17.68 8.22
N VAL A 304 11.92 -18.21 7.73
CA VAL A 304 12.74 -19.16 8.49
C VAL A 304 13.25 -18.50 9.78
N LEU A 305 13.83 -17.31 9.71
CA LEU A 305 14.40 -16.60 10.86
C LEU A 305 13.35 -16.14 11.88
N LEU A 306 12.09 -15.96 11.48
CA LEU A 306 11.02 -15.66 12.42
C LEU A 306 10.70 -16.83 13.36
N PHE A 307 10.92 -18.06 12.93
CA PHE A 307 10.60 -19.28 13.70
C PHE A 307 11.84 -20.04 14.22
N LEU A 308 13.03 -19.75 13.67
CA LEU A 308 14.29 -20.38 14.05
C LEU A 308 14.97 -19.57 15.17
N ASP A 309 15.22 -20.21 16.31
CA ASP A 309 16.02 -19.61 17.41
C ASP A 309 17.51 -19.93 17.21
N ILE A 310 18.35 -18.89 17.29
CA ILE A 310 19.83 -18.98 17.14
C ILE A 310 20.48 -18.47 18.42
N PRO A 311 20.65 -19.32 19.47
CA PRO A 311 21.05 -18.85 20.80
C PRO A 311 22.41 -18.12 20.86
N TRP A 312 23.40 -18.55 20.05
CA TRP A 312 24.73 -17.90 20.04
C TRP A 312 24.65 -16.45 19.53
N LEU A 313 23.69 -16.13 18.68
CA LEU A 313 23.52 -14.76 18.15
C LEU A 313 23.22 -13.77 19.27
N ALA A 314 22.36 -14.17 20.21
CA ALA A 314 22.04 -13.35 21.37
C ALA A 314 23.30 -13.07 22.23
N THR A 315 24.21 -14.04 22.38
CA THR A 315 25.44 -13.83 23.17
C THR A 315 26.41 -12.85 22.50
N VAL A 316 26.48 -12.85 21.16
CA VAL A 316 27.32 -11.91 20.39
C VAL A 316 26.81 -10.47 20.53
N PHE A 317 25.51 -10.28 20.58
CA PHE A 317 24.89 -8.96 20.66
C PHE A 317 24.53 -8.53 22.11
N THR A 318 24.84 -9.36 23.10
CA THR A 318 24.70 -8.95 24.51
C THR A 318 25.72 -7.86 24.81
N PRO A 319 25.30 -6.71 25.38
CA PRO A 319 26.22 -5.64 25.74
C PRO A 319 27.28 -6.14 26.74
N SER A 320 28.57 -5.98 26.41
CA SER A 320 29.67 -6.28 27.34
C SER A 320 29.87 -5.18 28.38
N ILE A 321 29.29 -4.00 28.15
CA ILE A 321 29.30 -2.86 29.08
C ILE A 321 28.00 -2.85 29.86
N PRO A 322 28.00 -2.71 31.21
CA PRO A 322 26.78 -2.59 31.98
C PRO A 322 25.92 -1.43 31.47
N VAL A 323 24.75 -1.75 30.90
CA VAL A 323 23.78 -0.71 30.52
C VAL A 323 23.02 -0.33 31.78
N HIS A 324 23.14 0.92 32.24
CA HIS A 324 22.27 1.45 33.27
C HIS A 324 20.82 1.43 32.73
N THR A 325 20.08 0.39 33.09
CA THR A 325 18.63 0.44 32.94
C THR A 325 18.13 1.49 33.91
N ALA A 326 17.66 2.63 33.41
CA ALA A 326 16.92 3.56 34.25
C ALA A 326 15.72 2.84 34.86
N PRO A 327 15.40 3.08 36.15
CA PRO A 327 14.33 2.43 36.88
C PRO A 327 12.95 2.60 36.23
#